data_0d86eb9db1006859678c428135cb36db
#
_entry.id   0d86eb9db1006859678c428135cb36db
#
_cell.length_a   1.000
_cell.length_b   1.000
_cell.length_c   1.000
_cell.angle_alpha   90.00
_cell.angle_beta   90.00
_cell.angle_gamma   90.00
#
_symmetry.space_group_name_H-M   'P 1'
#
loop_
_entity.id
_entity.type
_entity.pdbx_description
1 polymer ?
#
loop_
_entity_poly.entity_id
_entity_poly.type
_entity_poly.pdbx_seq_one_letter_code
_entity_poly.pdbx_strand_id
1 'polypeptide(L)'
;MKKKGSVEKMTRRYWNINLKEMIEAGVHFGHGIKKWNPKMAPYISAKRKGTHIINLARTGKSFLIVGTKKRATDLVASAAIRARCHYVNKKWFSDVAILKRKLSTLQRYLGGIKYMTRLPDIVIVLDQQKEYIALRECAILGIPTISLVDTNCDPDLANISIPANDDTMTSIRSILNKLVFSICEGRSLYIRNR
;
A
#
# COMPACT_ATOMS: atom_id res chain seq x y z
N MET A 1 29.09 -22.96 -10.00
CA MET A 1 27.63 -22.89 -10.31
C MET A 1 26.81 -23.58 -9.23
N LYS A 2 26.65 -23.01 -8.02
CA LYS A 2 25.77 -23.57 -6.97
C LYS A 2 25.39 -22.48 -5.96
N LYS A 3 24.40 -21.60 -6.27
CA LYS A 3 23.73 -20.76 -5.27
C LYS A 3 22.40 -20.12 -5.74
N LYS A 4 21.94 -20.38 -6.98
CA LYS A 4 20.64 -19.85 -7.44
C LYS A 4 19.42 -20.60 -6.88
N GLY A 5 19.54 -21.87 -6.52
CA GLY A 5 18.40 -22.69 -6.08
C GLY A 5 17.92 -22.45 -4.65
N SER A 6 18.76 -21.92 -3.74
CA SER A 6 18.39 -21.73 -2.33
C SER A 6 17.58 -20.46 -2.09
N VAL A 7 17.84 -19.39 -2.86
CA VAL A 7 17.13 -18.10 -2.72
C VAL A 7 15.71 -18.20 -3.27
N GLU A 8 15.53 -18.95 -4.36
CA GLU A 8 14.21 -19.15 -4.97
C GLU A 8 13.27 -20.04 -4.14
N LYS A 9 13.84 -21.04 -3.42
CA LYS A 9 13.09 -21.87 -2.46
C LYS A 9 12.71 -21.10 -1.18
N MET A 10 13.55 -20.18 -0.70
CA MET A 10 13.23 -19.34 0.46
C MET A 10 12.11 -18.35 0.17
N THR A 11 12.10 -17.72 -1.00
CA THR A 11 11.03 -16.76 -1.36
C THR A 11 9.67 -17.42 -1.55
N ARG A 12 9.57 -18.68 -1.93
CA ARG A 12 8.31 -19.41 -2.02
C ARG A 12 7.65 -19.74 -0.68
N ARG A 13 8.39 -19.84 0.42
CA ARG A 13 7.88 -20.15 1.76
C ARG A 13 7.17 -18.96 2.44
N TYR A 14 7.56 -17.73 2.15
CA TYR A 14 7.11 -16.53 2.88
C TYR A 14 5.83 -15.90 2.33
N TRP A 15 5.49 -16.16 1.06
CA TRP A 15 4.25 -15.73 0.44
C TRP A 15 3.25 -16.88 0.33
N ASN A 16 2.92 -17.47 1.46
CA ASN A 16 1.79 -18.40 1.51
C ASN A 16 0.51 -17.57 1.47
N ILE A 17 0.15 -17.11 0.26
CA ILE A 17 -1.15 -16.49 0.01
C ILE A 17 -2.17 -17.63 0.11
N ASN A 18 -2.80 -17.73 1.27
CA ASN A 18 -3.88 -18.67 1.48
C ASN A 18 -5.11 -18.14 0.73
N LEU A 19 -5.44 -18.76 -0.39
CA LEU A 19 -6.57 -18.37 -1.22
C LEU A 19 -7.89 -18.42 -0.42
N LYS A 20 -8.03 -19.38 0.47
CA LYS A 20 -9.20 -19.51 1.36
C LYS A 20 -9.34 -18.30 2.27
N GLU A 21 -8.25 -17.87 2.93
CA GLU A 21 -8.22 -16.68 3.78
C GLU A 21 -8.59 -15.40 3.01
N MET A 22 -8.13 -15.27 1.76
CA MET A 22 -8.46 -14.13 0.90
C MET A 22 -9.93 -14.14 0.46
N ILE A 23 -10.48 -15.32 0.16
CA ILE A 23 -11.90 -15.47 -0.19
C ILE A 23 -12.77 -15.13 1.02
N GLU A 24 -12.45 -15.66 2.20
CA GLU A 24 -13.15 -15.37 3.45
C GLU A 24 -13.10 -13.89 3.82
N ALA A 25 -11.97 -13.20 3.54
CA ALA A 25 -11.82 -11.77 3.72
C ALA A 25 -12.57 -10.92 2.68
N GLY A 26 -13.15 -11.52 1.65
CA GLY A 26 -13.89 -10.82 0.61
C GLY A 26 -13.02 -9.99 -0.34
N VAL A 27 -11.73 -10.32 -0.46
CA VAL A 27 -10.76 -9.60 -1.31
C VAL A 27 -11.15 -9.68 -2.79
N HIS A 28 -11.83 -10.75 -3.20
CA HIS A 28 -12.26 -11.03 -4.57
C HIS A 28 -13.55 -10.31 -4.99
N PHE A 29 -14.29 -9.71 -4.06
CA PHE A 29 -15.47 -8.94 -4.39
C PHE A 29 -15.11 -7.62 -5.06
N GLY A 30 -15.87 -7.23 -6.06
CA GLY A 30 -15.76 -5.96 -6.77
C GLY A 30 -17.12 -5.31 -6.92
N HIS A 31 -17.17 -4.19 -7.61
CA HIS A 31 -18.39 -3.47 -7.93
C HIS A 31 -19.21 -4.17 -9.02
N GLY A 32 -20.52 -3.85 -9.10
CA GLY A 32 -21.37 -4.33 -10.19
C GLY A 32 -20.86 -3.90 -11.58
N ILE A 33 -21.12 -4.72 -12.60
CA ILE A 33 -20.62 -4.59 -13.98
C ILE A 33 -20.76 -3.17 -14.56
N LYS A 34 -21.84 -2.45 -14.21
CA LYS A 34 -22.08 -1.06 -14.67
C LYS A 34 -21.02 -0.05 -14.21
N LYS A 35 -20.23 -0.38 -13.17
CA LYS A 35 -19.20 0.48 -12.60
C LYS A 35 -17.77 0.02 -12.95
N TRP A 36 -17.62 -1.06 -13.72
CA TRP A 36 -16.31 -1.59 -14.05
C TRP A 36 -15.53 -0.66 -14.97
N ASN A 37 -14.28 -0.48 -14.69
CA ASN A 37 -13.34 0.11 -15.61
C ASN A 37 -12.87 -0.97 -16.60
N PRO A 38 -13.01 -0.76 -17.93
CA PRO A 38 -12.57 -1.75 -18.93
C PRO A 38 -11.10 -2.15 -18.81
N LYS A 39 -10.23 -1.26 -18.33
CA LYS A 39 -8.81 -1.51 -18.08
C LYS A 39 -8.56 -2.56 -16.98
N MET A 40 -9.56 -2.82 -16.14
CA MET A 40 -9.47 -3.85 -15.09
C MET A 40 -9.69 -5.27 -15.59
N ALA A 41 -10.24 -5.46 -16.81
CA ALA A 41 -10.52 -6.78 -17.35
C ALA A 41 -9.35 -7.79 -17.25
N PRO A 42 -8.08 -7.43 -17.55
CA PRO A 42 -6.94 -8.34 -17.43
C PRO A 42 -6.60 -8.74 -15.99
N TYR A 43 -7.02 -7.95 -15.00
CA TYR A 43 -6.69 -8.14 -13.59
C TYR A 43 -7.70 -9.00 -12.83
N ILE A 44 -8.92 -9.13 -13.34
CA ILE A 44 -10.03 -9.88 -12.70
C ILE A 44 -9.72 -11.38 -12.63
N SER A 45 -8.86 -11.92 -13.49
CA SER A 45 -8.52 -13.35 -13.56
C SER A 45 -7.05 -13.67 -13.31
N ALA A 46 -6.20 -12.71 -12.95
CA ALA A 46 -4.75 -12.91 -12.91
C ALA A 46 -4.17 -13.07 -11.48
N LYS A 47 -3.40 -14.13 -11.25
CA LYS A 47 -2.54 -14.30 -10.06
C LYS A 47 -1.25 -13.46 -10.19
N ARG A 48 -0.97 -12.52 -9.29
CA ARG A 48 0.30 -11.78 -9.25
C ARG A 48 1.14 -12.08 -8.02
N LYS A 49 2.48 -12.09 -8.20
CA LYS A 49 3.48 -12.51 -7.20
C LYS A 49 3.94 -11.31 -6.35
N GLY A 50 3.85 -11.42 -5.03
CA GLY A 50 4.19 -10.36 -4.08
C GLY A 50 5.67 -10.17 -3.73
N THR A 51 6.59 -10.74 -4.48
CA THR A 51 8.06 -10.70 -4.21
C THR A 51 8.66 -9.29 -4.29
N HIS A 52 7.96 -8.35 -4.94
CA HIS A 52 8.51 -7.03 -5.26
C HIS A 52 8.68 -6.14 -4.03
N ILE A 53 7.72 -6.16 -3.10
CA ILE A 53 7.74 -5.32 -1.89
C ILE A 53 8.87 -5.72 -0.94
N ILE A 54 9.13 -7.03 -0.79
CA ILE A 54 10.25 -7.53 0.01
C ILE A 54 11.58 -7.01 -0.53
N ASN A 55 11.77 -7.05 -1.84
CA ASN A 55 12.99 -6.58 -2.48
C ASN A 55 13.19 -5.07 -2.29
N LEU A 56 12.13 -4.27 -2.41
CA LEU A 56 12.17 -2.83 -2.15
C LEU A 56 12.51 -2.53 -0.68
N ALA A 57 11.94 -3.26 0.27
CA ALA A 57 12.26 -3.10 1.68
C ALA A 57 13.69 -3.55 2.03
N ARG A 58 14.24 -4.55 1.33
CA ARG A 58 15.65 -5.01 1.46
C ARG A 58 16.67 -3.97 1.03
N THR A 59 16.30 -2.98 0.23
CA THR A 59 17.19 -1.87 -0.18
C THR A 59 17.15 -0.69 0.80
N GLY A 60 16.49 -0.84 1.96
CA GLY A 60 16.40 0.21 2.98
C GLY A 60 15.49 1.39 2.60
N LYS A 61 14.63 1.21 1.60
CA LYS A 61 13.70 2.26 1.15
C LYS A 61 12.65 2.59 2.20
N SER A 62 12.25 3.85 2.23
CA SER A 62 11.19 4.38 3.09
C SER A 62 9.83 4.26 2.42
N PHE A 63 8.82 3.86 3.20
CA PHE A 63 7.45 3.69 2.74
C PHE A 63 6.53 4.70 3.41
N LEU A 64 5.54 5.19 2.67
CA LEU A 64 4.41 5.96 3.17
C LEU A 64 3.11 5.21 2.85
N ILE A 65 2.28 4.99 3.86
CA ILE A 65 0.96 4.36 3.71
C ILE A 65 -0.11 5.45 3.76
N VAL A 66 -0.93 5.54 2.72
CA VAL A 66 -2.03 6.51 2.60
C VAL A 66 -3.35 5.77 2.57
N GLY A 67 -4.27 6.15 3.46
CA GLY A 67 -5.60 5.57 3.52
C GLY A 67 -6.52 6.36 4.43
N THR A 68 -7.39 7.19 3.87
CA THR A 68 -8.23 8.14 4.60
C THR A 68 -9.67 7.66 4.83
N LYS A 69 -10.00 6.42 4.47
CA LYS A 69 -11.31 5.83 4.83
C LYS A 69 -11.50 5.87 6.35
N LYS A 70 -12.56 6.53 6.84
CA LYS A 70 -12.83 6.70 8.28
C LYS A 70 -12.77 5.39 9.08
N ARG A 71 -13.29 4.30 8.51
CA ARG A 71 -13.27 2.97 9.13
C ARG A 71 -11.88 2.34 9.19
N ALA A 72 -10.97 2.73 8.28
CA ALA A 72 -9.62 2.18 8.16
C ALA A 72 -8.55 2.99 8.94
N THR A 73 -8.90 4.12 9.52
CA THR A 73 -7.97 5.07 10.18
C THR A 73 -7.03 4.39 11.18
N ASP A 74 -7.59 3.61 12.10
CA ASP A 74 -6.81 2.95 13.16
C ASP A 74 -6.04 1.74 12.64
N LEU A 75 -6.61 1.07 11.64
CA LEU A 75 -5.96 -0.04 10.96
C LEU A 75 -4.69 0.42 10.22
N VAL A 76 -4.78 1.54 9.49
CA VAL A 76 -3.63 2.14 8.79
C VAL A 76 -2.55 2.57 9.77
N ALA A 77 -2.92 3.26 10.86
CA ALA A 77 -1.98 3.69 11.88
C ALA A 77 -1.25 2.50 12.53
N SER A 78 -1.99 1.49 12.99
CA SER A 78 -1.41 0.30 13.63
C SER A 78 -0.52 -0.50 12.68
N ALA A 79 -0.89 -0.61 11.42
CA ALA A 79 -0.11 -1.28 10.40
C ALA A 79 1.20 -0.53 10.11
N ALA A 80 1.14 0.79 9.95
CA ALA A 80 2.30 1.62 9.70
C ALA A 80 3.30 1.61 10.88
N ILE A 81 2.81 1.66 12.11
CA ILE A 81 3.65 1.54 13.31
C ILE A 81 4.38 0.19 13.33
N ARG A 82 3.68 -0.92 13.07
CA ARG A 82 4.30 -2.27 12.99
C ARG A 82 5.37 -2.34 11.90
N ALA A 83 5.11 -1.74 10.74
CA ALA A 83 6.05 -1.69 9.61
C ALA A 83 7.13 -0.61 9.79
N ARG A 84 7.08 0.20 10.84
CA ARG A 84 7.94 1.39 11.05
C ARG A 84 7.93 2.33 9.83
N CYS A 85 6.75 2.54 9.26
CA CYS A 85 6.51 3.41 8.11
C CYS A 85 5.80 4.68 8.53
N HIS A 86 5.90 5.73 7.69
CA HIS A 86 5.06 6.91 7.81
C HIS A 86 3.65 6.63 7.31
N TYR A 87 2.68 7.40 7.75
CA TYR A 87 1.29 7.24 7.30
C TYR A 87 0.50 8.52 7.28
N VAL A 88 -0.50 8.56 6.39
CA VAL A 88 -1.56 9.56 6.34
C VAL A 88 -2.91 8.83 6.38
N ASN A 89 -3.67 9.02 7.46
CA ASN A 89 -4.90 8.28 7.70
C ASN A 89 -6.14 9.13 7.91
N LYS A 90 -6.05 10.46 7.72
CA LYS A 90 -7.21 11.36 7.91
C LYS A 90 -7.56 12.13 6.65
N LYS A 91 -6.75 13.08 6.24
CA LYS A 91 -6.96 13.88 5.03
C LYS A 91 -5.64 14.19 4.38
N TRP A 92 -5.60 14.04 3.06
CA TRP A 92 -4.49 14.53 2.27
C TRP A 92 -4.69 16.03 2.00
N PHE A 93 -3.66 16.83 2.16
CA PHE A 93 -3.67 18.26 1.88
C PHE A 93 -2.73 18.57 0.74
N SER A 94 -3.26 19.21 -0.30
CA SER A 94 -2.49 19.68 -1.45
C SER A 94 -1.87 21.07 -1.25
N ASP A 95 -2.37 21.88 -0.29
CA ASP A 95 -1.99 23.28 -0.12
C ASP A 95 -1.30 23.58 1.20
N VAL A 96 -0.04 24.01 1.12
CA VAL A 96 0.77 24.47 2.27
C VAL A 96 0.25 25.80 2.85
N ALA A 97 -0.46 26.63 2.07
CA ALA A 97 -0.96 27.91 2.52
C ALA A 97 -2.07 27.86 3.59
N ILE A 98 -2.88 26.81 3.56
CA ILE A 98 -3.94 26.55 4.58
C ILE A 98 -3.32 26.09 5.91
N LEU A 99 -2.07 25.63 5.88
CA LEU A 99 -1.34 25.03 7.00
C LEU A 99 -1.02 26.03 8.13
N LYS A 100 -0.83 27.30 7.81
CA LYS A 100 -0.47 28.32 8.83
C LYS A 100 -1.59 28.70 9.79
N ARG A 101 -2.85 28.47 9.44
CA ARG A 101 -4.01 28.93 10.24
C ARG A 101 -4.55 27.94 11.27
N LYS A 102 -4.14 26.65 11.27
CA LYS A 102 -4.72 25.63 12.17
C LYS A 102 -3.69 24.63 12.69
N LEU A 103 -2.69 25.11 13.44
CA LEU A 103 -1.59 24.27 13.95
C LEU A 103 -2.04 23.02 14.71
N SER A 104 -3.06 23.13 15.58
CA SER A 104 -3.60 22.01 16.34
C SER A 104 -4.33 20.97 15.47
N THR A 105 -5.04 21.45 14.46
CA THR A 105 -5.72 20.58 13.48
C THR A 105 -4.70 19.88 12.62
N LEU A 106 -3.61 20.55 12.25
CA LEU A 106 -2.51 19.99 11.49
C LEU A 106 -1.80 18.87 12.22
N GLN A 107 -1.45 19.06 13.48
CA GLN A 107 -0.82 18.03 14.29
C GLN A 107 -1.66 16.74 14.34
N ARG A 108 -2.98 16.86 14.32
CA ARG A 108 -3.89 15.73 14.27
C ARG A 108 -3.88 15.02 12.92
N TYR A 109 -3.76 15.75 11.80
CA TYR A 109 -3.77 15.17 10.45
C TYR A 109 -2.41 14.64 10.02
N LEU A 110 -1.35 15.33 10.40
CA LEU A 110 0.02 15.01 9.98
C LEU A 110 0.80 14.19 11.01
N GLY A 111 0.14 13.71 12.08
CA GLY A 111 0.80 12.95 13.14
C GLY A 111 1.63 11.77 12.64
N GLY A 112 1.17 11.10 11.58
CA GLY A 112 1.87 9.94 10.99
C GLY A 112 3.12 10.30 10.17
N ILE A 113 3.25 11.56 9.76
CA ILE A 113 4.40 12.05 8.97
C ILE A 113 5.23 13.10 9.72
N LYS A 114 4.90 13.36 10.97
CA LYS A 114 5.55 14.41 11.80
C LYS A 114 7.08 14.34 11.81
N TYR A 115 7.63 13.14 11.77
CA TYR A 115 9.07 12.90 11.80
C TYR A 115 9.67 12.56 10.43
N MET A 116 8.90 12.74 9.36
CA MET A 116 9.39 12.52 8.01
C MET A 116 10.25 13.71 7.56
N THR A 117 11.55 13.50 7.43
CA THR A 117 12.53 14.54 7.08
C THR A 117 12.82 14.61 5.57
N ARG A 118 12.43 13.57 4.82
CA ARG A 118 12.61 13.45 3.38
C ARG A 118 11.39 12.84 2.73
N LEU A 119 11.24 13.03 1.43
CA LEU A 119 10.18 12.36 0.65
C LEU A 119 10.29 10.83 0.78
N PRO A 120 9.16 10.13 0.76
CA PRO A 120 9.17 8.66 0.77
C PRO A 120 9.68 8.13 -0.57
N ASP A 121 10.35 7.00 -0.54
CA ASP A 121 10.79 6.33 -1.75
C ASP A 121 9.65 5.57 -2.44
N ILE A 122 8.60 5.22 -1.70
CA ILE A 122 7.46 4.47 -2.20
C ILE A 122 6.21 4.88 -1.42
N VAL A 123 5.10 5.05 -2.12
CA VAL A 123 3.79 5.36 -1.52
C VAL A 123 2.84 4.20 -1.76
N ILE A 124 2.17 3.75 -0.70
CA ILE A 124 1.14 2.72 -0.73
C ILE A 124 -0.22 3.38 -0.53
N VAL A 125 -1.11 3.25 -1.49
CA VAL A 125 -2.46 3.84 -1.51
C VAL A 125 -3.50 2.75 -1.37
N LEU A 126 -4.44 2.92 -0.42
CA LEU A 126 -5.45 1.90 -0.10
C LEU A 126 -6.82 2.14 -0.74
N ASP A 127 -7.06 3.33 -1.27
CA ASP A 127 -8.31 3.68 -1.98
C ASP A 127 -7.94 4.65 -3.09
N GLN A 128 -7.92 4.16 -4.31
CA GLN A 128 -7.48 4.94 -5.46
C GLN A 128 -8.36 6.16 -5.71
N GLN A 129 -9.66 6.00 -5.58
CA GLN A 129 -10.62 7.08 -5.90
C GLN A 129 -10.55 8.21 -4.89
N LYS A 130 -10.47 7.89 -3.59
CA LYS A 130 -10.37 8.91 -2.53
C LYS A 130 -9.03 9.61 -2.49
N GLU A 131 -7.98 8.87 -2.78
CA GLU A 131 -6.59 9.32 -2.68
C GLU A 131 -6.02 9.71 -4.06
N TYR A 132 -6.89 10.04 -5.03
CA TYR A 132 -6.48 10.41 -6.38
C TYR A 132 -5.48 11.59 -6.39
N ILE A 133 -5.66 12.56 -5.48
CA ILE A 133 -4.75 13.71 -5.36
C ILE A 133 -3.35 13.24 -4.96
N ALA A 134 -3.25 12.31 -4.00
CA ALA A 134 -1.97 11.76 -3.58
C ALA A 134 -1.27 11.01 -4.72
N LEU A 135 -2.01 10.22 -5.51
CA LEU A 135 -1.46 9.54 -6.69
C LEU A 135 -0.93 10.52 -7.72
N ARG A 136 -1.69 11.59 -8.00
CA ARG A 136 -1.27 12.63 -8.93
C ARG A 136 -0.01 13.35 -8.47
N GLU A 137 0.10 13.69 -7.19
CA GLU A 137 1.30 14.30 -6.61
C GLU A 137 2.51 13.36 -6.70
N CYS A 138 2.33 12.07 -6.40
CA CYS A 138 3.38 11.07 -6.56
C CYS A 138 3.86 10.97 -8.01
N ALA A 139 2.96 11.00 -8.98
CA ALA A 139 3.30 10.97 -10.40
C ALA A 139 4.13 12.20 -10.81
N ILE A 140 3.75 13.41 -10.35
CA ILE A 140 4.50 14.65 -10.60
C ILE A 140 5.89 14.60 -9.98
N LEU A 141 6.02 14.04 -8.78
CA LEU A 141 7.29 13.93 -8.05
C LEU A 141 8.14 12.73 -8.47
N GLY A 142 7.64 11.89 -9.37
CA GLY A 142 8.33 10.66 -9.80
C GLY A 142 8.44 9.60 -8.70
N ILE A 143 7.58 9.64 -7.68
CA ILE A 143 7.60 8.68 -6.58
C ILE A 143 6.78 7.45 -6.98
N PRO A 144 7.36 6.24 -7.01
CA PRO A 144 6.64 5.02 -7.36
C PRO A 144 5.54 4.71 -6.37
N THR A 145 4.39 4.27 -6.90
CA THR A 145 3.18 4.00 -6.13
C THR A 145 2.76 2.54 -6.22
N ILE A 146 2.23 2.03 -5.10
CA ILE A 146 1.55 0.74 -5.01
C ILE A 146 0.12 1.05 -4.60
N SER A 147 -0.88 0.68 -5.41
CA SER A 147 -2.28 0.97 -5.10
C SER A 147 -3.13 -0.29 -5.03
N LEU A 148 -4.07 -0.32 -4.06
CA LEU A 148 -5.21 -1.19 -4.16
C LEU A 148 -6.14 -0.65 -5.24
N VAL A 149 -6.58 -1.53 -6.12
CA VAL A 149 -7.36 -1.17 -7.31
C VAL A 149 -8.58 -2.08 -7.37
N ASP A 150 -9.74 -1.52 -7.15
CA ASP A 150 -11.02 -2.22 -7.32
C ASP A 150 -11.45 -2.19 -8.79
N THR A 151 -12.50 -2.90 -9.13
CA THR A 151 -13.02 -3.07 -10.50
C THR A 151 -13.47 -1.76 -11.16
N ASN A 152 -13.73 -0.71 -10.39
CA ASN A 152 -14.13 0.62 -10.87
C ASN A 152 -12.96 1.62 -10.97
N CYS A 153 -11.74 1.19 -10.69
CA CYS A 153 -10.53 2.00 -10.68
C CYS A 153 -9.71 1.88 -11.97
N ASP A 154 -8.75 2.77 -12.18
CA ASP A 154 -7.81 2.73 -13.30
C ASP A 154 -6.47 2.12 -12.86
N PRO A 155 -6.11 0.92 -13.33
CA PRO A 155 -4.87 0.26 -12.93
C PRO A 155 -3.61 0.97 -13.42
N ASP A 156 -3.71 1.81 -14.45
CA ASP A 156 -2.56 2.49 -15.05
C ASP A 156 -2.09 3.71 -14.23
N LEU A 157 -2.90 4.16 -13.27
CA LEU A 157 -2.55 5.29 -12.40
C LEU A 157 -1.48 4.95 -11.34
N ALA A 158 -1.20 3.67 -11.12
CA ALA A 158 -0.20 3.23 -10.17
C ALA A 158 0.87 2.38 -10.84
N ASN A 159 2.12 2.49 -10.37
CA ASN A 159 3.22 1.66 -10.90
C ASN A 159 3.01 0.17 -10.60
N ILE A 160 2.42 -0.14 -9.44
CA ILE A 160 2.07 -1.51 -9.06
C ILE A 160 0.61 -1.50 -8.59
N SER A 161 -0.26 -2.16 -9.35
CA SER A 161 -1.67 -2.31 -9.03
C SER A 161 -1.92 -3.64 -8.34
N ILE A 162 -2.59 -3.62 -7.20
CA ILE A 162 -3.02 -4.80 -6.45
C ILE A 162 -4.53 -4.90 -6.61
N PRO A 163 -5.04 -5.78 -7.49
CA PRO A 163 -6.48 -5.95 -7.64
C PRO A 163 -7.07 -6.53 -6.36
N ALA A 164 -7.94 -5.77 -5.72
CA ALA A 164 -8.60 -6.17 -4.49
C ALA A 164 -9.78 -5.25 -4.18
N ASN A 165 -10.75 -5.79 -3.44
CA ASN A 165 -11.86 -5.01 -2.91
C ASN A 165 -11.35 -3.97 -1.90
N ASP A 166 -11.62 -2.70 -2.15
CA ASP A 166 -11.22 -1.58 -1.30
C ASP A 166 -12.34 -1.10 -0.35
N ASP A 167 -13.54 -1.68 -0.43
CA ASP A 167 -14.70 -1.27 0.38
C ASP A 167 -14.82 -2.04 1.70
N THR A 168 -14.44 -3.32 1.73
CA THR A 168 -14.58 -4.14 2.93
C THR A 168 -13.35 -4.04 3.84
N MET A 169 -13.60 -3.82 5.14
CA MET A 169 -12.53 -3.71 6.13
C MET A 169 -11.71 -4.98 6.29
N THR A 170 -12.32 -6.13 6.09
CA THR A 170 -11.65 -7.43 6.13
C THR A 170 -10.67 -7.59 4.99
N SER A 171 -11.04 -7.16 3.76
CA SER A 171 -10.16 -7.15 2.60
C SER A 171 -8.95 -6.23 2.83
N ILE A 172 -9.22 -4.96 3.19
CA ILE A 172 -8.16 -3.98 3.48
C ILE A 172 -7.21 -4.49 4.55
N ARG A 173 -7.74 -5.07 5.65
CA ARG A 173 -6.93 -5.64 6.74
C ARG A 173 -6.05 -6.79 6.27
N SER A 174 -6.61 -7.70 5.48
CA SER A 174 -5.87 -8.87 4.96
C SER A 174 -4.70 -8.42 4.08
N ILE A 175 -4.96 -7.54 3.11
CA ILE A 175 -3.93 -7.01 2.21
C ILE A 175 -2.87 -6.23 2.99
N LEU A 176 -3.31 -5.33 3.88
CA LEU A 176 -2.42 -4.49 4.67
C LEU A 176 -1.51 -5.32 5.57
N ASN A 177 -2.01 -6.39 6.18
CA ASN A 177 -1.19 -7.33 6.97
C ASN A 177 -0.11 -8.01 6.11
N LYS A 178 -0.44 -8.42 4.88
CA LYS A 178 0.54 -9.00 3.94
C LYS A 178 1.61 -7.99 3.55
N LEU A 179 1.22 -6.74 3.26
CA LEU A 179 2.15 -5.64 2.95
C LEU A 179 3.10 -5.34 4.12
N VAL A 180 2.55 -5.21 5.33
CA VAL A 180 3.32 -4.99 6.56
C VAL A 180 4.31 -6.12 6.81
N PHE A 181 3.87 -7.37 6.69
CA PHE A 181 4.74 -8.52 6.83
C PHE A 181 5.92 -8.46 5.87
N SER A 182 5.65 -8.17 4.59
CA SER A 182 6.69 -8.06 3.56
C SER A 182 7.69 -6.94 3.83
N ILE A 183 7.21 -5.78 4.31
CA ILE A 183 8.07 -4.65 4.67
C ILE A 183 8.95 -5.01 5.88
N CYS A 184 8.38 -5.62 6.91
CA CYS A 184 9.12 -6.04 8.11
C CYS A 184 10.18 -7.07 7.77
N GLU A 185 9.86 -8.04 6.93
CA GLU A 185 10.81 -9.06 6.47
C GLU A 185 11.95 -8.45 5.67
N GLY A 186 11.63 -7.60 4.68
CA GLY A 186 12.64 -6.92 3.88
C GLY A 186 13.58 -6.08 4.74
N ARG A 187 13.06 -5.35 5.73
CA ARG A 187 13.87 -4.56 6.67
C ARG A 187 14.76 -5.43 7.58
N SER A 188 14.26 -6.54 8.06
CA SER A 188 15.08 -7.45 8.89
C SER A 188 16.24 -8.03 8.09
N LEU A 189 16.01 -8.32 6.80
CA LEU A 189 17.08 -8.74 5.88
C LEU A 189 18.08 -7.62 5.60
N TYR A 190 17.61 -6.37 5.46
CA TYR A 190 18.49 -5.21 5.29
C TYR A 190 19.43 -5.03 6.50
N ILE A 191 18.87 -5.07 7.72
CA ILE A 191 19.65 -4.90 8.95
C ILE A 191 20.67 -6.04 9.13
N ARG A 192 20.30 -7.27 8.76
CA ARG A 192 21.20 -8.44 8.89
C ARG A 192 22.35 -8.42 7.89
N ASN A 193 22.18 -7.77 6.75
CA ASN A 193 23.20 -7.70 5.68
C ASN A 193 24.05 -6.41 5.73
N ARG A 194 23.87 -5.57 6.75
CA ARG A 194 24.64 -4.36 7.01
C ARG A 194 25.68 -4.58 8.10
#